data_d82cf92837bfc9b9d5f22225b3dc9d20
#
_entry.id   d82cf92837bfc9b9d5f22225b3dc9d20
#
_cell.length_a   1.000
_cell.length_b   1.000
_cell.length_c   1.000
_cell.angle_alpha   90.00
_cell.angle_beta   90.00
_cell.angle_gamma   90.00
#
_symmetry.space_group_name_H-M   'P 1'
#
loop_
_entity.id
_entity.type
_entity.pdbx_description
1 polymer ?
#
loop_
_entity_poly.entity_id
_entity_poly.type
_entity_poly.pdbx_seq_one_letter_code
_entity_poly.pdbx_strand_id
1 'polypeptide(L)'
;MKLSYQGIQDKQGYAAAQVALPQYDWAKMAEKTAEKPVWVHFGAGNIFRGFIAGLQQRLLNAGLADFGIVAAETFDYDIIDKIYVPHDSMTLMVSLKADGSTQKEVIASIAKGIKANCADEAQWQQLADVFTAPSLQMASFTITEKGYALRNMKGELMPVVVSDMENGPKQAHHAMAVVAAMLYARYQAGAMPIAMVSMDNCSHNGEKLRASVMEIVAAWVKNGLVPADFEAYVNDEARVSFPWSMIDKITPRPAEIIEKQLMDAGFEDMQPVITSRNTYIAPFVNAEVPQYLVVEDRFPNGRPALDKAGVYLCDRKTVNDTERMKVTTCLNPLHTALAVYGCLLGYTSIAAEMKDAELVKLVKTIGYKEGLPVVTDPGIISPKAFIDEVVGQRLPNPFIPDTPQRIATDTSQKVGIRFGETIKSYMTSDTLNPADLTAIPLALAGWIRYLIGVDDNGAPMNVSPDPMLATLQAALAGVTLGQPDSVDGKLEGILGNASIFGVSLYTAGLADKVTADVKELLAGP
;
A
#
# COMPACT_ATOMS: atom_id res chain seq x y z
N MET A 1 21.12 24.72 -2.78
CA MET A 1 21.03 23.79 -3.94
C MET A 1 19.59 23.66 -4.37
N LYS A 2 19.32 23.65 -5.68
CA LYS A 2 17.97 23.41 -6.22
C LYS A 2 17.84 21.99 -6.74
N LEU A 3 16.71 21.39 -6.49
CA LEU A 3 16.34 20.09 -7.07
C LEU A 3 15.74 20.37 -8.47
N SER A 4 16.59 20.33 -9.49
CA SER A 4 16.23 20.55 -10.90
C SER A 4 17.35 20.04 -11.80
N TYR A 5 17.09 19.92 -13.10
CA TYR A 5 18.10 19.51 -14.07
C TYR A 5 19.36 20.42 -14.02
N GLN A 6 19.15 21.72 -13.91
CA GLN A 6 20.26 22.66 -13.76
C GLN A 6 20.93 22.51 -12.38
N GLY A 7 20.15 22.33 -11.33
CA GLY A 7 20.65 22.23 -9.96
C GLY A 7 21.54 21.02 -9.71
N ILE A 8 21.24 19.87 -10.30
CA ILE A 8 22.06 18.64 -10.17
C ILE A 8 23.41 18.72 -10.89
N GLN A 9 23.68 19.80 -11.62
CA GLN A 9 25.03 20.06 -12.18
C GLN A 9 26.02 20.50 -11.11
N ASP A 10 25.56 21.00 -9.97
CA ASP A 10 26.40 21.27 -8.79
C ASP A 10 26.78 19.95 -8.08
N LYS A 11 27.62 19.17 -8.73
CA LYS A 11 28.09 17.87 -8.22
C LYS A 11 28.81 17.98 -6.88
N GLN A 12 29.50 19.09 -6.63
CA GLN A 12 30.22 19.28 -5.36
C GLN A 12 29.26 19.55 -4.22
N GLY A 13 28.27 20.40 -4.41
CA GLY A 13 27.24 20.66 -3.39
C GLY A 13 26.46 19.41 -3.03
N TYR A 14 26.02 18.64 -4.03
CA TYR A 14 25.31 17.38 -3.80
C TYR A 14 26.19 16.32 -3.11
N ALA A 15 27.46 16.20 -3.50
CA ALA A 15 28.40 15.29 -2.83
C ALA A 15 28.64 15.70 -1.37
N ALA A 16 28.81 17.00 -1.09
CA ALA A 16 28.96 17.52 0.29
C ALA A 16 27.72 17.24 1.15
N ALA A 17 26.52 17.27 0.56
CA ALA A 17 25.26 16.89 1.20
C ALA A 17 25.03 15.36 1.28
N GLN A 18 25.97 14.57 0.77
CA GLN A 18 25.88 13.10 0.69
C GLN A 18 24.64 12.61 -0.06
N VAL A 19 24.35 13.24 -1.19
CA VAL A 19 23.21 12.90 -2.06
C VAL A 19 23.74 12.26 -3.34
N ALA A 20 23.31 11.04 -3.62
CA ALA A 20 23.63 10.35 -4.86
C ALA A 20 22.87 10.98 -6.04
N LEU A 21 23.56 11.18 -7.15
CA LEU A 21 23.00 11.74 -8.38
C LEU A 21 22.73 10.64 -9.41
N PRO A 22 21.79 10.86 -10.36
CA PRO A 22 21.57 9.97 -11.49
C PRO A 22 22.87 9.77 -12.29
N GLN A 23 23.07 8.52 -12.77
CA GLN A 23 24.26 8.14 -13.54
C GLN A 23 23.97 8.08 -15.05
N TYR A 24 22.96 8.76 -15.51
CA TYR A 24 22.53 8.85 -16.91
C TYR A 24 22.22 10.30 -17.30
N ASP A 25 22.16 10.57 -18.59
CA ASP A 25 21.78 11.88 -19.13
C ASP A 25 20.25 12.03 -19.09
N TRP A 26 19.76 12.84 -18.16
CA TRP A 26 18.34 13.11 -17.98
C TRP A 26 17.68 13.70 -19.23
N ALA A 27 18.35 14.65 -19.92
CA ALA A 27 17.78 15.31 -21.09
C ALA A 27 17.57 14.32 -22.23
N LYS A 28 18.54 13.43 -22.47
CA LYS A 28 18.42 12.37 -23.47
C LYS A 28 17.34 11.36 -23.10
N MET A 29 17.23 11.00 -21.83
CA MET A 29 16.17 10.11 -21.36
C MET A 29 14.80 10.74 -21.59
N ALA A 30 14.62 12.01 -21.27
CA ALA A 30 13.36 12.73 -21.47
C ALA A 30 12.98 12.82 -22.96
N GLU A 31 13.95 13.12 -23.83
CA GLU A 31 13.78 13.16 -25.30
C GLU A 31 13.32 11.79 -25.84
N LYS A 32 14.03 10.72 -25.49
CA LYS A 32 13.68 9.35 -25.90
C LYS A 32 12.31 8.93 -25.40
N THR A 33 11.96 9.31 -24.18
CA THR A 33 10.62 9.01 -23.61
C THR A 33 9.52 9.74 -24.37
N ALA A 34 9.78 10.98 -24.80
CA ALA A 34 8.82 11.74 -25.62
C ALA A 34 8.63 11.12 -27.00
N GLU A 35 9.72 10.64 -27.63
CA GLU A 35 9.65 9.97 -28.95
C GLU A 35 9.00 8.60 -28.90
N LYS A 36 9.32 7.81 -27.87
CA LYS A 36 8.90 6.40 -27.72
C LYS A 36 8.54 6.09 -26.26
N PRO A 37 7.38 6.55 -25.78
CA PRO A 37 6.95 6.25 -24.42
C PRO A 37 6.73 4.75 -24.25
N VAL A 38 7.25 4.20 -23.15
CA VAL A 38 7.18 2.75 -22.84
C VAL A 38 6.33 2.49 -21.62
N TRP A 39 6.34 3.43 -20.67
CA TRP A 39 5.69 3.29 -19.37
C TRP A 39 5.02 4.59 -18.95
N VAL A 40 3.72 4.52 -18.71
CA VAL A 40 2.94 5.59 -18.07
C VAL A 40 2.46 5.13 -16.70
N HIS A 41 2.48 6.02 -15.71
CA HIS A 41 2.02 5.72 -14.36
C HIS A 41 0.96 6.71 -13.90
N PHE A 42 -0.16 6.18 -13.41
CA PHE A 42 -1.25 6.96 -12.84
C PHE A 42 -1.11 7.08 -11.32
N GLY A 43 -1.14 8.32 -10.83
CA GLY A 43 -0.89 8.65 -9.44
C GLY A 43 0.51 9.22 -9.21
N ALA A 44 0.57 10.52 -8.96
CA ALA A 44 1.82 11.28 -8.86
C ALA A 44 2.35 11.42 -7.41
N GLY A 45 1.87 10.58 -6.48
CA GLY A 45 2.14 10.68 -5.05
C GLY A 45 3.45 10.05 -4.58
N ASN A 46 3.59 9.94 -3.27
CA ASN A 46 4.85 9.54 -2.61
C ASN A 46 5.29 8.13 -2.95
N ILE A 47 4.37 7.15 -2.99
CA ILE A 47 4.74 5.77 -3.28
C ILE A 47 5.29 5.61 -4.71
N PHE A 48 4.71 6.32 -5.66
CA PHE A 48 5.24 6.34 -7.03
C PHE A 48 6.63 6.97 -7.09
N ARG A 49 6.78 8.19 -6.56
CA ARG A 49 8.03 8.95 -6.61
C ARG A 49 9.16 8.29 -5.82
N GLY A 50 8.84 7.71 -4.65
CA GLY A 50 9.82 7.12 -3.74
C GLY A 50 10.10 5.63 -3.96
N PHE A 51 9.27 4.91 -4.71
CA PHE A 51 9.48 3.49 -4.94
C PHE A 51 9.46 3.13 -6.43
N ILE A 52 8.35 3.31 -7.11
CA ILE A 52 8.20 2.84 -8.51
C ILE A 52 9.19 3.57 -9.43
N ALA A 53 9.31 4.89 -9.31
CA ALA A 53 10.29 5.66 -10.05
C ALA A 53 11.73 5.27 -9.70
N GLY A 54 12.00 4.89 -8.46
CA GLY A 54 13.30 4.36 -8.04
C GLY A 54 13.69 3.06 -8.74
N LEU A 55 12.72 2.20 -9.08
CA LEU A 55 12.99 0.99 -9.86
C LEU A 55 13.48 1.33 -11.27
N GLN A 56 12.81 2.26 -11.94
CA GLN A 56 13.23 2.72 -13.26
C GLN A 56 14.58 3.44 -13.22
N GLN A 57 14.85 4.20 -12.16
CA GLN A 57 16.16 4.80 -11.92
C GLN A 57 17.29 3.77 -11.89
N ARG A 58 17.07 2.63 -11.22
CA ARG A 58 18.04 1.53 -11.20
C ARG A 58 18.33 1.00 -12.60
N LEU A 59 17.30 0.83 -13.41
CA LEU A 59 17.47 0.36 -14.80
C LEU A 59 18.24 1.38 -15.65
N LEU A 60 17.94 2.66 -15.51
CA LEU A 60 18.63 3.73 -16.19
C LEU A 60 20.10 3.85 -15.76
N ASN A 61 20.39 3.80 -14.46
CA ASN A 61 21.74 3.81 -13.91
C ASN A 61 22.56 2.60 -14.37
N ALA A 62 21.92 1.45 -14.56
CA ALA A 62 22.56 0.23 -15.03
C ALA A 62 22.70 0.15 -16.57
N GLY A 63 22.18 1.14 -17.31
CA GLY A 63 22.17 1.12 -18.77
C GLY A 63 21.23 0.06 -19.37
N LEU A 64 20.26 -0.43 -18.59
CA LEU A 64 19.26 -1.43 -19.00
C LEU A 64 17.98 -0.81 -19.55
N ALA A 65 17.85 0.49 -19.48
CA ALA A 65 16.80 1.29 -20.09
C ALA A 65 17.37 2.64 -20.54
N ASP A 66 16.71 3.28 -21.50
CA ASP A 66 17.05 4.61 -21.99
C ASP A 66 15.84 5.57 -22.00
N PHE A 67 14.73 5.13 -21.39
CA PHE A 67 13.47 5.86 -21.25
C PHE A 67 13.09 6.01 -19.77
N GLY A 68 12.33 7.04 -19.47
CA GLY A 68 11.73 7.28 -18.16
C GLY A 68 10.24 6.94 -18.12
N ILE A 69 9.62 7.27 -17.00
CA ILE A 69 8.18 7.09 -16.80
C ILE A 69 7.46 8.40 -17.09
N VAL A 70 6.35 8.35 -17.81
CA VAL A 70 5.42 9.47 -17.90
C VAL A 70 4.43 9.34 -16.73
N ALA A 71 4.36 10.36 -15.89
CA ALA A 71 3.39 10.40 -14.78
C ALA A 71 2.08 11.05 -15.24
N ALA A 72 0.96 10.50 -14.85
CA ALA A 72 -0.38 11.04 -15.09
C ALA A 72 -1.12 11.19 -13.76
N GLU A 73 -1.63 12.37 -13.46
CA GLU A 73 -2.41 12.64 -12.26
C GLU A 73 -3.88 12.87 -12.62
N THR A 74 -4.79 12.13 -11.98
CA THR A 74 -6.22 12.14 -12.29
C THR A 74 -7.07 12.89 -11.26
N PHE A 75 -6.51 13.24 -10.12
CA PHE A 75 -7.28 13.78 -9.00
C PHE A 75 -6.73 15.10 -8.46
N ASP A 76 -5.45 15.15 -8.12
CA ASP A 76 -4.80 16.30 -7.47
C ASP A 76 -3.80 16.95 -8.42
N TYR A 77 -4.30 17.75 -9.35
CA TYR A 77 -3.49 18.38 -10.38
C TYR A 77 -2.44 19.36 -9.84
N ASP A 78 -2.66 19.89 -8.61
CA ASP A 78 -1.68 20.76 -7.95
C ASP A 78 -0.33 20.05 -7.73
N ILE A 79 -0.33 18.72 -7.61
CA ILE A 79 0.91 17.95 -7.48
C ILE A 79 1.80 18.15 -8.72
N ILE A 80 1.21 18.13 -9.91
CA ILE A 80 1.96 18.38 -11.15
C ILE A 80 2.48 19.82 -11.17
N ASP A 81 1.60 20.79 -10.92
CA ASP A 81 1.95 22.21 -11.03
C ASP A 81 2.93 22.69 -9.95
N LYS A 82 2.79 22.18 -8.71
CA LYS A 82 3.56 22.66 -7.56
C LYS A 82 4.78 21.82 -7.20
N ILE A 83 4.81 20.55 -7.60
CA ILE A 83 5.89 19.62 -7.24
C ILE A 83 6.67 19.19 -8.49
N TYR A 84 6.01 18.74 -9.56
CA TYR A 84 6.70 18.21 -10.73
C TYR A 84 7.32 19.32 -11.58
N VAL A 85 6.55 20.32 -11.96
CA VAL A 85 7.01 21.40 -12.86
C VAL A 85 8.19 22.17 -12.27
N PRO A 86 8.16 22.63 -11.01
CA PRO A 86 9.27 23.41 -10.45
C PRO A 86 10.58 22.64 -10.30
N HIS A 87 10.52 21.30 -10.31
CA HIS A 87 11.65 20.41 -10.03
C HIS A 87 12.01 19.49 -11.20
N ASP A 88 11.59 19.82 -12.43
CA ASP A 88 11.83 18.99 -13.63
C ASP A 88 11.44 17.51 -13.41
N SER A 89 10.33 17.28 -12.70
CA SER A 89 9.82 15.97 -12.28
C SER A 89 10.79 15.16 -11.41
N MET A 90 11.83 15.77 -10.86
CA MET A 90 12.77 15.12 -9.95
C MET A 90 12.22 15.05 -8.51
N THR A 91 12.63 14.03 -7.79
CA THR A 91 12.32 13.83 -6.38
C THR A 91 13.60 13.62 -5.59
N LEU A 92 13.74 14.27 -4.44
CA LEU A 92 14.79 13.95 -3.49
C LEU A 92 14.30 12.82 -2.56
N MET A 93 14.81 11.62 -2.78
CA MET A 93 14.47 10.45 -1.99
C MET A 93 15.34 10.37 -0.74
N VAL A 94 14.72 10.24 0.43
CA VAL A 94 15.38 10.06 1.72
C VAL A 94 14.97 8.72 2.30
N SER A 95 15.89 7.76 2.30
CA SER A 95 15.68 6.44 2.91
C SER A 95 15.94 6.51 4.40
N LEU A 96 14.96 6.08 5.20
CA LEU A 96 14.94 6.14 6.66
C LEU A 96 15.34 4.77 7.23
N LYS A 97 16.46 4.72 7.95
CA LYS A 97 16.98 3.47 8.53
C LYS A 97 16.58 3.33 9.99
N ALA A 98 16.48 2.09 10.46
CA ALA A 98 16.11 1.77 11.84
C ALA A 98 17.12 2.28 12.89
N ASP A 99 18.38 2.47 12.50
CA ASP A 99 19.44 3.04 13.34
C ASP A 99 19.37 4.57 13.47
N GLY A 100 18.38 5.19 12.82
CA GLY A 100 18.19 6.65 12.82
C GLY A 100 19.02 7.39 11.76
N SER A 101 19.83 6.69 10.97
CA SER A 101 20.54 7.28 9.85
C SER A 101 19.67 7.38 8.60
N THR A 102 20.09 8.22 7.64
CA THR A 102 19.39 8.42 6.36
C THR A 102 20.33 8.25 5.19
N GLN A 103 19.78 7.85 4.05
CA GLN A 103 20.48 7.82 2.77
C GLN A 103 19.67 8.65 1.78
N LYS A 104 20.35 9.47 0.97
CA LYS A 104 19.70 10.43 0.07
C LYS A 104 20.13 10.17 -1.38
N GLU A 105 19.17 10.25 -2.29
CA GLU A 105 19.40 10.19 -3.73
C GLU A 105 18.40 11.05 -4.49
N VAL A 106 18.81 11.56 -5.65
CA VAL A 106 17.91 12.22 -6.60
C VAL A 106 17.30 11.16 -7.51
N ILE A 107 15.98 11.02 -7.46
CA ILE A 107 15.22 10.22 -8.43
C ILE A 107 14.85 11.13 -9.60
N ALA A 108 15.37 10.84 -10.78
CA ALA A 108 15.17 11.63 -12.00
C ALA A 108 14.59 10.81 -13.17
N SER A 109 14.06 9.61 -12.87
CA SER A 109 13.52 8.66 -13.84
C SER A 109 12.11 9.00 -14.35
N ILE A 110 11.47 10.03 -13.78
CA ILE A 110 10.20 10.55 -14.27
C ILE A 110 10.51 11.59 -15.34
N ALA A 111 10.17 11.29 -16.60
CA ALA A 111 10.47 12.17 -17.71
C ALA A 111 9.55 13.41 -17.74
N LYS A 112 8.31 13.25 -17.27
CA LYS A 112 7.27 14.26 -17.38
C LYS A 112 6.07 13.94 -16.49
N GLY A 113 5.41 15.00 -15.99
CA GLY A 113 4.09 14.91 -15.35
C GLY A 113 3.00 15.50 -16.25
N ILE A 114 1.86 14.84 -16.34
CA ILE A 114 0.69 15.24 -17.12
C ILE A 114 -0.52 15.31 -16.19
N LYS A 115 -1.31 16.37 -16.32
CA LYS A 115 -2.65 16.45 -15.71
C LYS A 115 -3.63 15.71 -16.62
N ALA A 116 -4.17 14.59 -16.17
CA ALA A 116 -5.14 13.79 -16.92
C ALA A 116 -6.55 14.40 -16.81
N ASN A 117 -6.69 15.62 -17.32
CA ASN A 117 -7.88 16.44 -17.25
C ASN A 117 -8.42 16.73 -18.65
N CYS A 118 -9.61 16.20 -18.95
CA CYS A 118 -10.23 16.40 -20.26
C CYS A 118 -10.62 17.88 -20.56
N ALA A 119 -10.69 18.73 -19.56
CA ALA A 119 -10.91 20.16 -19.73
C ALA A 119 -9.64 20.92 -20.18
N ASP A 120 -8.47 20.33 -20.03
CA ASP A 120 -7.18 20.83 -20.54
C ASP A 120 -6.82 20.05 -21.81
N GLU A 121 -7.28 20.55 -22.96
CA GLU A 121 -7.10 19.84 -24.24
C GLU A 121 -5.63 19.50 -24.55
N ALA A 122 -4.70 20.39 -24.21
CA ALA A 122 -3.27 20.17 -24.47
C ALA A 122 -2.71 19.04 -23.64
N GLN A 123 -3.03 18.98 -22.34
CA GLN A 123 -2.61 17.91 -21.44
C GLN A 123 -3.29 16.58 -21.81
N TRP A 124 -4.56 16.63 -22.13
CA TRP A 124 -5.33 15.45 -22.56
C TRP A 124 -4.77 14.84 -23.83
N GLN A 125 -4.45 15.66 -24.82
CA GLN A 125 -3.85 15.20 -26.08
C GLN A 125 -2.48 14.57 -25.83
N GLN A 126 -1.64 15.14 -24.96
CA GLN A 126 -0.35 14.57 -24.61
C GLN A 126 -0.50 13.16 -23.98
N LEU A 127 -1.50 12.98 -23.13
CA LEU A 127 -1.78 11.65 -22.56
C LEU A 127 -2.27 10.67 -23.62
N ALA A 128 -3.14 11.13 -24.53
CA ALA A 128 -3.61 10.32 -25.66
C ALA A 128 -2.45 9.93 -26.59
N ASP A 129 -1.51 10.83 -26.87
CA ASP A 129 -0.33 10.54 -27.68
C ASP A 129 0.55 9.45 -27.04
N VAL A 130 0.67 9.43 -25.72
CA VAL A 130 1.35 8.35 -25.00
C VAL A 130 0.64 7.01 -25.23
N PHE A 131 -0.70 6.97 -25.10
CA PHE A 131 -1.48 5.74 -25.25
C PHE A 131 -1.56 5.24 -26.70
N THR A 132 -1.49 6.12 -27.67
CA THR A 132 -1.51 5.76 -29.10
C THR A 132 -0.15 5.33 -29.63
N ALA A 133 0.93 5.53 -28.87
CA ALA A 133 2.25 5.10 -29.26
C ALA A 133 2.37 3.56 -29.25
N PRO A 134 2.86 2.94 -30.36
CA PRO A 134 3.07 1.50 -30.41
C PRO A 134 4.08 0.99 -29.37
N SER A 135 5.01 1.85 -28.96
CA SER A 135 6.06 1.54 -27.98
C SER A 135 5.54 1.36 -26.55
N LEU A 136 4.34 1.88 -26.22
CA LEU A 136 3.80 1.80 -24.87
C LEU A 136 3.52 0.33 -24.48
N GLN A 137 4.21 -0.13 -23.44
CA GLN A 137 4.13 -1.51 -22.97
C GLN A 137 3.17 -1.65 -21.78
N MET A 138 3.16 -0.66 -20.88
CA MET A 138 2.37 -0.73 -19.66
C MET A 138 1.91 0.63 -19.16
N ALA A 139 0.72 0.62 -18.56
CA ALA A 139 0.23 1.64 -17.65
C ALA A 139 0.15 1.06 -16.25
N SER A 140 0.75 1.71 -15.27
CA SER A 140 0.71 1.28 -13.87
C SER A 140 -0.01 2.29 -12.99
N PHE A 141 -0.43 1.86 -11.79
CA PHE A 141 -1.35 2.64 -10.96
C PHE A 141 -0.95 2.59 -9.48
N THR A 142 -0.89 3.74 -8.85
CA THR A 142 -0.92 3.94 -7.39
C THR A 142 -1.88 5.07 -7.07
N ILE A 143 -3.18 4.77 -7.12
CA ILE A 143 -4.29 5.73 -6.97
C ILE A 143 -5.11 5.46 -5.71
N THR A 144 -4.65 4.56 -4.86
CA THR A 144 -5.34 4.01 -3.69
C THR A 144 -6.59 3.19 -4.06
N GLU A 145 -7.05 2.35 -3.15
CA GLU A 145 -8.24 1.52 -3.38
C GLU A 145 -9.48 2.36 -3.75
N LYS A 146 -9.57 3.58 -3.20
CA LYS A 146 -10.66 4.52 -3.51
C LYS A 146 -10.67 4.96 -4.98
N GLY A 147 -9.53 5.02 -5.64
CA GLY A 147 -9.42 5.41 -7.03
C GLY A 147 -10.08 4.42 -8.01
N TYR A 148 -10.23 3.17 -7.60
CA TYR A 148 -10.94 2.15 -8.40
C TYR A 148 -12.44 2.14 -8.17
N ALA A 149 -12.92 2.66 -7.03
CA ALA A 149 -14.31 2.56 -6.63
C ALA A 149 -15.22 3.44 -7.51
N LEU A 150 -16.21 2.82 -8.13
CA LEU A 150 -17.26 3.53 -8.89
C LEU A 150 -18.47 3.91 -8.03
N ARG A 151 -18.57 3.34 -6.83
CA ARG A 151 -19.69 3.47 -5.91
C ARG A 151 -19.28 4.06 -4.57
N ASN A 152 -20.23 4.74 -3.96
CA ASN A 152 -20.11 5.21 -2.58
C ASN A 152 -20.31 4.05 -1.57
N MET A 153 -20.22 4.35 -0.28
CA MET A 153 -20.39 3.36 0.80
C MET A 153 -21.78 2.74 0.86
N LYS A 154 -22.78 3.34 0.21
CA LYS A 154 -24.15 2.82 0.11
C LYS A 154 -24.35 1.89 -1.10
N GLY A 155 -23.32 1.68 -1.92
CA GLY A 155 -23.39 0.88 -3.13
C GLY A 155 -23.96 1.62 -4.34
N GLU A 156 -24.21 2.93 -4.26
CA GLU A 156 -24.74 3.76 -5.34
C GLU A 156 -23.60 4.28 -6.21
N LEU A 157 -23.79 4.32 -7.55
CA LEU A 157 -22.83 4.94 -8.45
C LEU A 157 -22.60 6.41 -8.06
N MET A 158 -21.33 6.82 -8.01
CA MET A 158 -21.00 8.22 -7.75
C MET A 158 -21.48 9.12 -8.89
N PRO A 159 -21.93 10.36 -8.61
CA PRO A 159 -22.45 11.27 -9.66
C PRO A 159 -21.48 11.50 -10.82
N VAL A 160 -20.18 11.61 -10.55
CA VAL A 160 -19.14 11.75 -11.59
C VAL A 160 -19.09 10.53 -12.50
N VAL A 161 -19.26 9.33 -11.95
CA VAL A 161 -19.28 8.08 -12.73
C VAL A 161 -20.49 8.00 -13.63
N VAL A 162 -21.67 8.36 -13.10
CA VAL A 162 -22.91 8.43 -13.90
C VAL A 162 -22.73 9.40 -15.06
N SER A 163 -22.22 10.59 -14.80
CA SER A 163 -21.92 11.59 -15.83
C SER A 163 -20.95 11.08 -16.89
N ASP A 164 -19.87 10.41 -16.47
CA ASP A 164 -18.88 9.86 -17.39
C ASP A 164 -19.47 8.74 -18.26
N MET A 165 -20.33 7.88 -17.69
CA MET A 165 -21.01 6.82 -18.44
C MET A 165 -21.98 7.37 -19.49
N GLU A 166 -22.60 8.53 -19.21
CA GLU A 166 -23.55 9.20 -20.13
C GLU A 166 -22.84 10.01 -21.22
N ASN A 167 -21.70 10.64 -20.91
CA ASN A 167 -21.02 11.59 -21.80
C ASN A 167 -19.88 10.97 -22.62
N GLY A 168 -19.37 9.82 -22.23
CA GLY A 168 -18.40 9.05 -23.00
C GLY A 168 -16.94 9.51 -22.88
N PRO A 169 -16.05 8.99 -23.75
CA PRO A 169 -14.60 9.14 -23.60
C PRO A 169 -14.07 10.57 -23.61
N LYS A 170 -14.74 11.48 -24.27
CA LYS A 170 -14.27 12.88 -24.41
C LYS A 170 -14.47 13.72 -23.15
N GLN A 171 -15.30 13.28 -22.24
CA GLN A 171 -15.66 14.00 -21.01
C GLN A 171 -15.44 13.11 -19.77
N ALA A 172 -14.40 12.30 -19.79
CA ALA A 172 -14.05 11.41 -18.69
C ALA A 172 -13.36 12.20 -17.56
N HIS A 173 -13.88 12.09 -16.34
CA HIS A 173 -13.36 12.78 -15.15
C HIS A 173 -12.93 11.80 -14.05
N HIS A 174 -13.69 10.74 -13.82
CA HIS A 174 -13.30 9.70 -12.87
C HIS A 174 -12.06 8.94 -13.38
N ALA A 175 -11.13 8.59 -12.50
CA ALA A 175 -9.88 7.92 -12.88
C ALA A 175 -10.11 6.71 -13.81
N MET A 176 -11.10 5.88 -13.50
CA MET A 176 -11.39 4.68 -14.31
C MET A 176 -11.99 5.04 -15.67
N ALA A 177 -12.75 6.12 -15.77
CA ALA A 177 -13.25 6.62 -17.05
C ALA A 177 -12.13 7.24 -17.89
N VAL A 178 -11.20 7.97 -17.28
CA VAL A 178 -9.98 8.47 -17.93
C VAL A 178 -9.18 7.32 -18.53
N VAL A 179 -8.96 6.26 -17.76
CA VAL A 179 -8.24 5.06 -18.20
C VAL A 179 -8.98 4.37 -19.36
N ALA A 180 -10.29 4.21 -19.27
CA ALA A 180 -11.11 3.66 -20.36
C ALA A 180 -11.05 4.54 -21.63
N ALA A 181 -11.03 5.87 -21.47
CA ALA A 181 -10.88 6.80 -22.61
C ALA A 181 -9.53 6.67 -23.29
N MET A 182 -8.46 6.50 -22.52
CA MET A 182 -7.11 6.27 -23.07
C MET A 182 -6.98 4.91 -23.76
N LEU A 183 -7.61 3.87 -23.23
CA LEU A 183 -7.70 2.57 -23.90
C LEU A 183 -8.50 2.68 -25.20
N TYR A 184 -9.56 3.51 -25.22
CA TYR A 184 -10.32 3.76 -26.43
C TYR A 184 -9.48 4.48 -27.50
N ALA A 185 -8.68 5.48 -27.12
CA ALA A 185 -7.74 6.12 -28.04
C ALA A 185 -6.73 5.09 -28.60
N ARG A 186 -6.20 4.20 -27.78
CA ARG A 186 -5.31 3.12 -28.20
C ARG A 186 -5.99 2.13 -29.15
N TYR A 187 -7.23 1.76 -28.86
CA TYR A 187 -8.05 0.94 -29.74
C TYR A 187 -8.22 1.59 -31.12
N GLN A 188 -8.56 2.87 -31.18
CA GLN A 188 -8.70 3.62 -32.43
C GLN A 188 -7.39 3.74 -33.21
N ALA A 189 -6.25 3.74 -32.51
CA ALA A 189 -4.92 3.81 -33.12
C ALA A 189 -4.41 2.45 -33.65
N GLY A 190 -5.21 1.38 -33.59
CA GLY A 190 -4.87 0.06 -34.11
C GLY A 190 -4.98 -1.07 -33.09
N ALA A 191 -5.59 -0.81 -31.94
CA ALA A 191 -5.86 -1.78 -30.88
C ALA A 191 -4.62 -2.58 -30.46
N MET A 192 -3.51 -1.87 -30.28
CA MET A 192 -2.22 -2.44 -29.88
C MET A 192 -2.26 -2.97 -28.45
N PRO A 193 -1.54 -4.08 -28.15
CA PRO A 193 -1.57 -4.67 -26.81
C PRO A 193 -0.93 -3.75 -25.74
N ILE A 194 -1.39 -3.91 -24.49
CA ILE A 194 -0.89 -3.19 -23.32
C ILE A 194 -1.17 -3.98 -22.04
N ALA A 195 -0.33 -3.81 -21.02
CA ALA A 195 -0.59 -4.25 -19.66
C ALA A 195 -1.05 -3.08 -18.76
N MET A 196 -2.14 -3.30 -18.01
CA MET A 196 -2.71 -2.35 -17.04
C MET A 196 -2.43 -2.88 -15.64
N VAL A 197 -1.42 -2.32 -14.95
CA VAL A 197 -0.82 -2.92 -13.75
C VAL A 197 -1.16 -2.11 -12.52
N SER A 198 -2.16 -2.53 -11.75
CA SER A 198 -2.35 -1.94 -10.42
C SER A 198 -1.16 -2.29 -9.53
N MET A 199 -0.59 -1.28 -8.88
CA MET A 199 0.47 -1.38 -7.88
C MET A 199 -0.01 -0.83 -6.53
N ASP A 200 -1.30 -0.85 -6.27
CA ASP A 200 -1.89 -0.44 -5.00
C ASP A 200 -1.93 -1.60 -4.00
N ASN A 201 -1.77 -1.26 -2.72
CA ASN A 201 -1.81 -2.23 -1.63
C ASN A 201 -3.26 -2.57 -1.26
N CYS A 202 -3.92 -3.30 -2.14
CA CYS A 202 -5.23 -3.88 -1.89
C CYS A 202 -5.32 -5.26 -2.53
N SER A 203 -6.09 -6.14 -1.90
CA SER A 203 -6.24 -7.52 -2.35
C SER A 203 -6.90 -7.58 -3.74
N HIS A 204 -6.37 -8.47 -4.60
CA HIS A 204 -6.87 -8.68 -5.97
C HIS A 204 -6.93 -7.36 -6.78
N ASN A 205 -5.89 -6.56 -6.67
CA ASN A 205 -5.86 -5.21 -7.22
C ASN A 205 -6.06 -5.16 -8.74
N GLY A 206 -5.48 -6.10 -9.49
CA GLY A 206 -5.68 -6.20 -10.94
C GLY A 206 -7.12 -6.50 -11.34
N GLU A 207 -7.84 -7.32 -10.55
CA GLU A 207 -9.25 -7.59 -10.76
C GLU A 207 -10.12 -6.35 -10.47
N LYS A 208 -9.83 -5.60 -9.43
CA LYS A 208 -10.53 -4.35 -9.11
C LYS A 208 -10.38 -3.33 -10.24
N LEU A 209 -9.16 -3.15 -10.74
CA LEU A 209 -8.90 -2.28 -11.89
C LEU A 209 -9.69 -2.73 -13.11
N ARG A 210 -9.60 -4.02 -13.46
CA ARG A 210 -10.30 -4.59 -14.61
C ARG A 210 -11.82 -4.41 -14.51
N ALA A 211 -12.41 -4.79 -13.38
CA ALA A 211 -13.85 -4.71 -13.17
C ALA A 211 -14.38 -3.28 -13.33
N SER A 212 -13.68 -2.29 -12.78
CA SER A 212 -14.09 -0.89 -12.86
C SER A 212 -13.96 -0.32 -14.28
N VAL A 213 -12.86 -0.62 -14.97
CA VAL A 213 -12.69 -0.21 -16.37
C VAL A 213 -13.76 -0.87 -17.26
N MET A 214 -14.01 -2.17 -17.10
CA MET A 214 -14.99 -2.90 -17.89
C MET A 214 -16.41 -2.39 -17.65
N GLU A 215 -16.78 -2.00 -16.44
CA GLU A 215 -18.09 -1.43 -16.15
C GLU A 215 -18.32 -0.09 -16.87
N ILE A 216 -17.32 0.76 -16.93
CA ILE A 216 -17.36 2.01 -17.73
C ILE A 216 -17.50 1.70 -19.23
N VAL A 217 -16.65 0.79 -19.74
CA VAL A 217 -16.67 0.40 -21.16
C VAL A 217 -18.02 -0.19 -21.57
N ALA A 218 -18.58 -1.09 -20.77
CA ALA A 218 -19.90 -1.68 -21.02
C ALA A 218 -21.02 -0.64 -21.04
N ALA A 219 -20.96 0.34 -20.12
CA ALA A 219 -21.90 1.46 -20.13
C ALA A 219 -21.80 2.30 -21.41
N TRP A 220 -20.59 2.59 -21.87
CA TRP A 220 -20.40 3.33 -23.13
C TRP A 220 -20.90 2.58 -24.35
N VAL A 221 -20.68 1.26 -24.42
CA VAL A 221 -21.23 0.42 -25.50
C VAL A 221 -22.77 0.44 -25.47
N LYS A 222 -23.36 0.23 -24.29
CA LYS A 222 -24.82 0.25 -24.09
C LYS A 222 -25.44 1.58 -24.52
N ASN A 223 -24.76 2.69 -24.25
CA ASN A 223 -25.21 4.04 -24.60
C ASN A 223 -24.86 4.44 -26.06
N GLY A 224 -24.25 3.55 -26.84
CA GLY A 224 -23.89 3.81 -28.23
C GLY A 224 -22.75 4.82 -28.41
N LEU A 225 -21.93 5.03 -27.38
CA LEU A 225 -20.84 6.02 -27.37
C LEU A 225 -19.54 5.45 -27.96
N VAL A 226 -19.37 4.14 -27.89
CA VAL A 226 -18.22 3.39 -28.44
C VAL A 226 -18.71 2.08 -29.07
N PRO A 227 -17.99 1.50 -30.04
CA PRO A 227 -18.38 0.24 -30.67
C PRO A 227 -18.17 -0.95 -29.74
N ALA A 228 -18.95 -2.03 -29.93
CA ALA A 228 -18.81 -3.29 -29.19
C ALA A 228 -17.42 -3.95 -29.36
N ASP A 229 -16.77 -3.75 -30.49
CA ASP A 229 -15.41 -4.26 -30.75
C ASP A 229 -14.36 -3.67 -29.79
N PHE A 230 -14.61 -2.47 -29.26
CA PHE A 230 -13.77 -1.89 -28.23
C PHE A 230 -13.89 -2.65 -26.90
N GLU A 231 -15.09 -3.03 -26.51
CA GLU A 231 -15.30 -3.87 -25.32
C GLU A 231 -14.59 -5.24 -25.49
N ALA A 232 -14.72 -5.84 -26.67
CA ALA A 232 -14.02 -7.08 -26.98
C ALA A 232 -12.49 -6.94 -26.91
N TYR A 233 -11.94 -5.81 -27.38
CA TYR A 233 -10.51 -5.51 -27.26
C TYR A 233 -10.06 -5.42 -25.80
N VAL A 234 -10.78 -4.68 -24.96
CA VAL A 234 -10.42 -4.52 -23.52
C VAL A 234 -10.59 -5.84 -22.76
N ASN A 235 -11.54 -6.67 -23.16
CA ASN A 235 -11.82 -7.95 -22.50
C ASN A 235 -10.88 -9.10 -22.95
N ASP A 236 -10.14 -8.93 -24.04
CA ASP A 236 -9.17 -9.90 -24.53
C ASP A 236 -7.83 -9.75 -23.79
N GLU A 237 -7.53 -10.66 -22.86
CA GLU A 237 -6.31 -10.64 -22.07
C GLU A 237 -5.01 -10.77 -22.88
N ALA A 238 -5.09 -11.26 -24.13
CA ALA A 238 -3.97 -11.26 -25.08
C ALA A 238 -3.68 -9.87 -25.66
N ARG A 239 -4.62 -8.94 -25.51
CA ARG A 239 -4.54 -7.56 -25.99
C ARG A 239 -4.42 -6.58 -24.84
N VAL A 240 -5.27 -6.67 -23.84
CA VAL A 240 -5.26 -5.83 -22.63
C VAL A 240 -5.21 -6.74 -21.42
N SER A 241 -4.04 -6.88 -20.82
CA SER A 241 -3.89 -7.66 -19.59
C SER A 241 -4.06 -6.76 -18.36
N PHE A 242 -4.49 -7.37 -17.25
CA PHE A 242 -4.60 -6.71 -15.94
C PHE A 242 -3.82 -7.53 -14.91
N PRO A 243 -2.49 -7.49 -14.96
CA PRO A 243 -1.63 -8.22 -14.01
C PRO A 243 -1.95 -7.86 -12.58
N TRP A 244 -2.01 -8.87 -11.72
CA TRP A 244 -2.11 -8.66 -10.28
C TRP A 244 -0.74 -8.34 -9.70
N SER A 245 -0.73 -7.59 -8.60
CA SER A 245 0.52 -7.30 -7.90
C SER A 245 0.34 -7.31 -6.39
N MET A 246 1.47 -7.47 -5.69
CA MET A 246 1.62 -7.19 -4.27
C MET A 246 2.72 -6.16 -4.11
N ILE A 247 2.41 -5.07 -3.42
CA ILE A 247 3.36 -4.02 -3.09
C ILE A 247 3.49 -3.89 -1.58
N ASP A 248 4.70 -3.68 -1.11
CA ASP A 248 4.97 -3.43 0.30
C ASP A 248 6.12 -2.45 0.46
N LYS A 249 5.81 -1.23 0.82
CA LYS A 249 6.72 -0.15 1.21
C LYS A 249 5.94 0.94 1.92
N ILE A 250 6.50 1.45 3.00
CA ILE A 250 5.93 2.59 3.72
C ILE A 250 6.61 3.88 3.26
N THR A 251 5.80 4.82 2.76
CA THR A 251 6.21 6.16 2.36
C THR A 251 5.39 7.18 3.17
N PRO A 252 5.80 7.50 4.39
CA PRO A 252 5.07 8.44 5.22
C PRO A 252 4.96 9.82 4.55
N ARG A 253 4.00 10.62 5.01
CA ARG A 253 3.96 12.04 4.67
C ARG A 253 5.29 12.72 5.02
N PRO A 254 5.66 13.84 4.34
CA PRO A 254 6.90 14.54 4.62
C PRO A 254 7.09 14.84 6.10
N ALA A 255 8.23 14.42 6.66
CA ALA A 255 8.56 14.61 8.07
C ALA A 255 9.31 15.93 8.27
N GLU A 256 8.91 16.72 9.27
CA GLU A 256 9.54 18.02 9.59
C GLU A 256 11.03 17.90 9.90
N ILE A 257 11.43 16.80 10.57
CA ILE A 257 12.84 16.55 10.87
C ILE A 257 13.67 16.35 9.58
N ILE A 258 13.09 15.72 8.57
CA ILE A 258 13.75 15.51 7.27
C ILE A 258 13.80 16.82 6.50
N GLU A 259 12.71 17.58 6.44
CA GLU A 259 12.69 18.92 5.86
C GLU A 259 13.81 19.78 6.43
N LYS A 260 13.90 19.84 7.77
CA LYS A 260 14.96 20.61 8.44
C LYS A 260 16.36 20.12 8.07
N GLN A 261 16.61 18.82 8.05
CA GLN A 261 17.90 18.26 7.66
C GLN A 261 18.28 18.65 6.23
N LEU A 262 17.33 18.67 5.30
CA LEU A 262 17.57 19.07 3.92
C LEU A 262 17.87 20.57 3.79
N MET A 263 17.14 21.41 4.52
CA MET A 263 17.41 22.84 4.57
C MET A 263 18.79 23.15 5.18
N ASP A 264 19.14 22.50 6.26
CA ASP A 264 20.46 22.63 6.91
C ASP A 264 21.59 22.15 5.98
N ALA A 265 21.33 21.18 5.09
CA ALA A 265 22.24 20.73 4.05
C ALA A 265 22.33 21.68 2.83
N GLY A 266 21.55 22.76 2.83
CA GLY A 266 21.58 23.81 1.81
C GLY A 266 20.63 23.60 0.63
N PHE A 267 19.63 22.72 0.77
CA PHE A 267 18.55 22.59 -0.22
C PHE A 267 17.55 23.74 -0.12
N GLU A 268 17.17 24.26 -1.27
CA GLU A 268 16.14 25.29 -1.43
C GLU A 268 14.81 24.63 -1.82
N ASP A 269 13.70 25.29 -1.49
CA ASP A 269 12.35 24.94 -1.94
C ASP A 269 11.91 23.50 -1.58
N MET A 270 12.34 22.99 -0.40
CA MET A 270 11.97 21.66 0.11
C MET A 270 10.71 21.67 0.98
N GLN A 271 10.11 22.84 1.20
CA GLN A 271 8.94 22.97 2.07
C GLN A 271 7.75 22.19 1.49
N PRO A 272 7.01 21.46 2.34
CA PRO A 272 5.76 20.86 1.96
C PRO A 272 4.73 21.91 1.51
N VAL A 273 3.89 21.53 0.56
CA VAL A 273 2.75 22.31 0.13
C VAL A 273 1.45 21.57 0.49
N ILE A 274 0.39 22.33 0.78
CA ILE A 274 -0.97 21.80 0.91
C ILE A 274 -1.69 22.14 -0.40
N THR A 275 -2.16 21.11 -1.08
CA THR A 275 -2.87 21.26 -2.36
C THR A 275 -4.32 21.70 -2.14
N SER A 276 -4.99 22.08 -3.23
CA SER A 276 -6.44 22.36 -3.22
C SER A 276 -7.30 21.15 -2.81
N ARG A 277 -6.74 19.94 -2.88
CA ARG A 277 -7.36 18.69 -2.42
C ARG A 277 -6.95 18.31 -1.00
N ASN A 278 -6.28 19.21 -0.27
CA ASN A 278 -5.75 18.98 1.07
C ASN A 278 -4.69 17.86 1.14
N THR A 279 -3.98 17.59 0.07
CA THR A 279 -2.82 16.71 0.09
C THR A 279 -1.62 17.48 0.63
N TYR A 280 -0.95 16.89 1.64
CA TYR A 280 0.30 17.38 2.18
C TYR A 280 1.46 16.67 1.48
N ILE A 281 2.23 17.38 0.65
CA ILE A 281 3.25 16.83 -0.24
C ILE A 281 4.45 17.76 -0.34
N ALA A 282 5.63 17.19 -0.55
CA ALA A 282 6.88 17.94 -0.67
C ALA A 282 7.69 17.51 -1.91
N PRO A 283 8.70 18.29 -2.34
CA PRO A 283 9.64 17.88 -3.38
C PRO A 283 10.50 16.68 -2.98
N PHE A 284 10.61 16.36 -1.69
CA PHE A 284 11.26 15.15 -1.20
C PHE A 284 10.22 14.09 -0.81
N VAL A 285 10.66 12.83 -0.83
CA VAL A 285 9.92 11.69 -0.29
C VAL A 285 10.81 11.02 0.75
N ASN A 286 10.28 10.81 1.95
CA ASN A 286 10.93 9.97 2.94
C ASN A 286 10.23 8.60 3.01
N ALA A 287 11.00 7.53 3.04
CA ALA A 287 10.49 6.17 3.03
C ALA A 287 11.41 5.20 3.80
N GLU A 288 10.84 4.09 4.26
CA GLU A 288 11.66 2.99 4.79
C GLU A 288 12.55 2.36 3.70
N VAL A 289 13.60 1.65 4.13
CA VAL A 289 14.49 0.92 3.20
C VAL A 289 13.83 -0.33 2.63
N PRO A 290 13.18 -1.20 3.42
CA PRO A 290 12.52 -2.39 2.90
C PRO A 290 11.47 -2.07 1.85
N GLN A 291 11.48 -2.85 0.77
CA GLN A 291 10.52 -2.70 -0.33
C GLN A 291 10.35 -4.01 -1.06
N TYR A 292 9.09 -4.31 -1.41
CA TYR A 292 8.72 -5.48 -2.18
C TYR A 292 7.70 -5.10 -3.25
N LEU A 293 7.94 -5.53 -4.47
CA LEU A 293 6.97 -5.49 -5.55
C LEU A 293 6.99 -6.86 -6.25
N VAL A 294 5.86 -7.52 -6.24
CA VAL A 294 5.63 -8.81 -6.90
C VAL A 294 4.55 -8.59 -7.92
N VAL A 295 4.78 -8.94 -9.18
CA VAL A 295 3.86 -8.66 -10.29
C VAL A 295 3.64 -9.93 -11.10
N GLU A 296 2.40 -10.19 -11.47
CA GLU A 296 2.04 -11.24 -12.42
C GLU A 296 2.66 -10.94 -13.79
N ASP A 297 3.47 -11.87 -14.30
CA ASP A 297 4.22 -11.68 -15.56
C ASP A 297 3.33 -11.93 -16.79
N ARG A 298 2.42 -10.97 -17.05
CA ARG A 298 1.51 -10.98 -18.19
C ARG A 298 1.53 -9.65 -18.92
N PHE A 299 2.45 -9.52 -19.86
CA PHE A 299 2.72 -8.27 -20.59
C PHE A 299 2.63 -8.54 -22.11
N PRO A 300 1.47 -8.34 -22.72
CA PRO A 300 1.24 -8.72 -24.13
C PRO A 300 2.02 -7.86 -25.14
N ASN A 301 2.56 -6.70 -24.73
CA ASN A 301 3.42 -5.84 -25.55
C ASN A 301 4.88 -5.78 -25.04
N GLY A 302 5.31 -6.79 -24.28
CA GLY A 302 6.60 -6.73 -23.59
C GLY A 302 6.55 -5.84 -22.34
N ARG A 303 7.66 -5.75 -21.65
CA ARG A 303 7.80 -4.94 -20.44
C ARG A 303 9.22 -4.42 -20.24
N PRO A 304 9.42 -3.37 -19.42
CA PRO A 304 10.74 -3.02 -18.90
C PRO A 304 11.39 -4.20 -18.16
N ALA A 305 12.70 -4.20 -18.04
CA ALA A 305 13.46 -5.25 -17.34
C ALA A 305 13.29 -5.15 -15.81
N LEU A 306 12.05 -5.17 -15.32
CA LEU A 306 11.70 -4.93 -13.92
C LEU A 306 12.37 -5.90 -12.95
N ASP A 307 12.61 -7.15 -13.37
CA ASP A 307 13.34 -8.16 -12.62
C ASP A 307 14.78 -7.72 -12.29
N LYS A 308 15.41 -6.96 -13.18
CA LYS A 308 16.75 -6.40 -12.96
C LYS A 308 16.77 -5.23 -11.97
N ALA A 309 15.61 -4.65 -11.70
CA ALA A 309 15.43 -3.64 -10.67
C ALA A 309 14.98 -4.21 -9.30
N GLY A 310 14.84 -5.53 -9.19
CA GLY A 310 14.45 -6.22 -7.96
C GLY A 310 12.95 -6.48 -7.83
N VAL A 311 12.18 -6.35 -8.91
CA VAL A 311 10.78 -6.77 -8.94
C VAL A 311 10.69 -8.28 -9.14
N TYR A 312 9.85 -8.94 -8.37
CA TYR A 312 9.57 -10.37 -8.54
C TYR A 312 8.47 -10.54 -9.60
N LEU A 313 8.78 -11.26 -10.67
CA LEU A 313 7.84 -11.58 -11.75
C LEU A 313 7.47 -13.06 -11.66
N CYS A 314 6.19 -13.35 -11.56
CA CYS A 314 5.70 -14.71 -11.30
C CYS A 314 4.28 -14.90 -11.83
N ASP A 315 3.67 -16.03 -11.53
CA ASP A 315 2.26 -16.26 -11.81
C ASP A 315 1.34 -15.59 -10.75
N ARG A 316 0.06 -15.51 -11.07
CA ARG A 316 -0.98 -14.91 -10.20
C ARG A 316 -1.07 -15.63 -8.86
N LYS A 317 -0.93 -16.95 -8.84
CA LYS A 317 -0.97 -17.73 -7.60
C LYS A 317 0.15 -17.30 -6.65
N THR A 318 1.35 -17.14 -7.16
CA THR A 318 2.52 -16.72 -6.38
C THR A 318 2.36 -15.29 -5.85
N VAL A 319 1.75 -14.37 -6.64
CA VAL A 319 1.38 -13.03 -6.13
C VAL A 319 0.46 -13.15 -4.92
N ASN A 320 -0.60 -13.95 -5.02
CA ASN A 320 -1.55 -14.16 -3.92
C ASN A 320 -0.91 -14.83 -2.71
N ASP A 321 -0.07 -15.83 -2.93
CA ASP A 321 0.64 -16.51 -1.85
C ASP A 321 1.57 -15.55 -1.11
N THR A 322 2.21 -14.62 -1.81
CA THR A 322 3.07 -13.59 -1.20
C THR A 322 2.24 -12.60 -0.36
N GLU A 323 1.11 -12.16 -0.86
CA GLU A 323 0.17 -11.32 -0.09
C GLU A 323 -0.31 -12.08 1.15
N ARG A 324 -0.72 -13.34 0.99
CA ARG A 324 -1.19 -14.17 2.09
C ARG A 324 -0.10 -14.34 3.16
N MET A 325 1.15 -14.64 2.77
CA MET A 325 2.28 -14.72 3.69
C MET A 325 2.39 -13.46 4.56
N LYS A 326 2.33 -12.29 3.95
CA LYS A 326 2.41 -10.99 4.65
C LYS A 326 1.25 -10.77 5.60
N VAL A 327 0.03 -10.99 5.11
CA VAL A 327 -1.21 -10.62 5.82
C VAL A 327 -1.55 -11.60 6.95
N THR A 328 -1.30 -12.89 6.75
CA THR A 328 -1.70 -13.92 7.72
C THR A 328 -0.60 -14.31 8.70
N THR A 329 0.67 -13.97 8.41
CA THR A 329 1.79 -14.48 9.21
C THR A 329 2.87 -13.44 9.48
N CYS A 330 3.51 -12.86 8.44
CA CYS A 330 4.84 -12.28 8.59
C CYS A 330 4.85 -10.81 9.02
N LEU A 331 3.78 -10.05 8.79
CA LEU A 331 3.70 -8.62 9.14
C LEU A 331 2.45 -8.29 9.94
N ASN A 332 1.27 -8.51 9.36
CA ASN A 332 0.03 -7.93 9.89
C ASN A 332 -0.37 -8.50 11.26
N PRO A 333 -0.19 -9.79 11.58
CA PRO A 333 -0.44 -10.32 12.93
C PRO A 333 0.45 -9.68 13.99
N LEU A 334 1.74 -9.50 13.68
CA LEU A 334 2.72 -8.87 14.59
C LEU A 334 2.34 -7.44 14.90
N HIS A 335 1.97 -6.71 13.86
CA HIS A 335 1.54 -5.30 13.96
C HIS A 335 0.25 -5.16 14.77
N THR A 336 -0.71 -6.07 14.59
CA THR A 336 -1.98 -6.06 15.35
C THR A 336 -1.76 -6.36 16.83
N ALA A 337 -0.92 -7.33 17.15
CA ALA A 337 -0.61 -7.66 18.55
C ALA A 337 0.06 -6.47 19.26
N LEU A 338 1.02 -5.82 18.63
CA LEU A 338 1.62 -4.59 19.15
C LEU A 338 0.58 -3.49 19.34
N ALA A 339 -0.27 -3.24 18.34
CA ALA A 339 -1.25 -2.17 18.42
C ALA A 339 -2.19 -2.31 19.62
N VAL A 340 -2.65 -3.51 19.90
CA VAL A 340 -3.53 -3.80 21.01
C VAL A 340 -2.84 -3.53 22.36
N TYR A 341 -1.68 -4.15 22.56
CA TYR A 341 -0.95 -3.98 23.81
C TYR A 341 -0.33 -2.60 23.96
N GLY A 342 0.08 -1.98 22.85
CA GLY A 342 0.57 -0.61 22.86
C GLY A 342 -0.48 0.39 23.33
N CYS A 343 -1.74 0.22 22.92
CA CYS A 343 -2.86 1.02 23.44
C CYS A 343 -3.05 0.80 24.94
N LEU A 344 -3.07 -0.44 25.41
CA LEU A 344 -3.26 -0.77 26.83
C LEU A 344 -2.14 -0.22 27.71
N LEU A 345 -0.89 -0.30 27.25
CA LEU A 345 0.30 0.15 27.97
C LEU A 345 0.62 1.63 27.77
N GLY A 346 -0.18 2.36 26.99
CA GLY A 346 -0.03 3.82 26.80
C GLY A 346 1.09 4.22 25.84
N TYR A 347 1.55 3.32 24.98
CA TYR A 347 2.51 3.65 23.92
C TYR A 347 1.87 4.54 22.84
N THR A 348 2.69 5.38 22.23
CA THR A 348 2.29 6.30 21.16
C THR A 348 2.99 6.03 19.83
N SER A 349 3.91 5.06 19.80
CA SER A 349 4.56 4.61 18.57
C SER A 349 4.93 3.13 18.64
N ILE A 350 4.79 2.44 17.52
CA ILE A 350 5.22 1.03 17.37
C ILE A 350 6.72 0.89 17.63
N ALA A 351 7.53 1.85 17.17
CA ALA A 351 8.97 1.82 17.40
C ALA A 351 9.35 1.86 18.89
N ALA A 352 8.57 2.56 19.72
CA ALA A 352 8.78 2.58 21.15
C ALA A 352 8.44 1.23 21.81
N GLU A 353 7.39 0.56 21.35
CA GLU A 353 7.02 -0.78 21.81
C GLU A 353 8.11 -1.82 21.54
N MET A 354 8.84 -1.68 20.44
CA MET A 354 9.95 -2.59 20.09
C MET A 354 11.18 -2.45 20.98
N LYS A 355 11.16 -1.53 21.94
CA LYS A 355 12.16 -1.45 23.02
C LYS A 355 11.74 -2.21 24.28
N ASP A 356 10.49 -2.64 24.35
CA ASP A 356 9.94 -3.46 25.43
C ASP A 356 10.22 -4.93 25.16
N ALA A 357 10.96 -5.59 26.06
CA ALA A 357 11.39 -6.97 25.88
C ALA A 357 10.23 -7.97 25.83
N GLU A 358 9.13 -7.73 26.56
CA GLU A 358 7.98 -8.62 26.57
C GLU A 358 7.15 -8.48 25.30
N LEU A 359 6.98 -7.26 24.79
CA LEU A 359 6.32 -7.04 23.48
C LEU A 359 7.14 -7.63 22.33
N VAL A 360 8.47 -7.49 22.35
CA VAL A 360 9.36 -8.15 21.38
C VAL A 360 9.25 -9.67 21.45
N LYS A 361 9.16 -10.24 22.66
CA LYS A 361 8.96 -11.67 22.86
C LYS A 361 7.60 -12.14 22.31
N LEU A 362 6.55 -11.35 22.55
CA LEU A 362 5.20 -11.62 22.02
C LEU A 362 5.23 -11.71 20.48
N VAL A 363 5.72 -10.69 19.80
CA VAL A 363 5.76 -10.69 18.33
C VAL A 363 6.65 -11.78 17.75
N LYS A 364 7.79 -12.06 18.38
CA LYS A 364 8.67 -13.16 17.95
C LYS A 364 8.00 -14.53 18.14
N THR A 365 7.24 -14.72 19.19
CA THR A 365 6.50 -15.98 19.41
C THR A 365 5.41 -16.13 18.35
N ILE A 366 4.61 -15.08 18.10
CA ILE A 366 3.58 -15.11 17.06
C ILE A 366 4.19 -15.40 15.69
N GLY A 367 5.26 -14.71 15.31
CA GLY A 367 5.87 -14.84 14.00
C GLY A 367 6.61 -16.15 13.80
N TYR A 368 7.63 -16.41 14.63
CA TYR A 368 8.55 -17.51 14.42
C TYR A 368 8.06 -18.86 14.93
N LYS A 369 7.38 -18.88 16.08
CA LYS A 369 6.98 -20.14 16.72
C LYS A 369 5.61 -20.61 16.30
N GLU A 370 4.66 -19.69 16.16
CA GLU A 370 3.26 -20.02 15.89
C GLU A 370 2.89 -19.85 14.41
N GLY A 371 3.36 -18.78 13.76
CA GLY A 371 3.03 -18.47 12.36
C GLY A 371 3.86 -19.25 11.34
N LEU A 372 5.18 -19.22 11.45
CA LEU A 372 6.07 -19.86 10.46
C LEU A 372 5.78 -21.35 10.20
N PRO A 373 5.42 -22.19 11.19
CA PRO A 373 5.13 -23.60 10.92
C PRO A 373 3.99 -23.86 9.94
N VAL A 374 3.09 -22.89 9.75
CA VAL A 374 1.91 -23.00 8.87
C VAL A 374 1.85 -21.89 7.82
N VAL A 375 2.94 -21.16 7.63
CA VAL A 375 2.99 -20.04 6.68
C VAL A 375 2.78 -20.51 5.25
N THR A 376 2.05 -19.71 4.48
CA THR A 376 2.04 -19.85 3.03
C THR A 376 3.39 -19.39 2.48
N ASP A 377 4.21 -20.31 1.99
CA ASP A 377 5.51 -20.00 1.38
C ASP A 377 5.33 -19.73 -0.12
N PRO A 378 5.56 -18.49 -0.58
CA PRO A 378 5.44 -18.17 -2.01
C PRO A 378 6.61 -18.71 -2.87
N GLY A 379 7.67 -19.22 -2.26
CA GLY A 379 8.85 -19.75 -2.96
C GLY A 379 9.78 -18.70 -3.57
N ILE A 380 9.39 -17.44 -3.63
CA ILE A 380 10.18 -16.31 -4.19
C ILE A 380 10.77 -15.39 -3.13
N ILE A 381 10.15 -15.33 -1.96
CA ILE A 381 10.59 -14.57 -0.80
C ILE A 381 10.56 -15.52 0.40
N SER A 382 11.67 -15.62 1.12
CA SER A 382 11.72 -16.44 2.34
C SER A 382 10.83 -15.84 3.43
N PRO A 383 9.80 -16.54 3.92
CA PRO A 383 8.96 -16.05 5.01
C PRO A 383 9.77 -15.70 6.26
N LYS A 384 10.77 -16.51 6.61
CA LYS A 384 11.64 -16.23 7.74
C LYS A 384 12.44 -14.94 7.55
N ALA A 385 13.04 -14.75 6.38
CA ALA A 385 13.81 -13.53 6.08
C ALA A 385 12.90 -12.30 6.11
N PHE A 386 11.66 -12.44 5.66
CA PHE A 386 10.66 -11.36 5.73
C PHE A 386 10.33 -10.98 7.19
N ILE A 387 10.11 -11.96 8.08
CA ILE A 387 9.90 -11.68 9.51
C ILE A 387 11.17 -11.06 10.14
N ASP A 388 12.36 -11.55 9.80
CA ASP A 388 13.62 -10.99 10.29
C ASP A 388 13.73 -9.49 9.96
N GLU A 389 13.35 -9.11 8.76
CA GLU A 389 13.31 -7.70 8.32
C GLU A 389 12.23 -6.90 9.05
N VAL A 390 11.03 -7.45 9.18
CA VAL A 390 9.92 -6.81 9.90
C VAL A 390 10.31 -6.51 11.35
N VAL A 391 10.80 -7.49 12.06
CA VAL A 391 11.17 -7.38 13.49
C VAL A 391 12.44 -6.56 13.69
N GLY A 392 13.41 -6.68 12.79
CA GLY A 392 14.72 -6.04 12.94
C GLY A 392 14.83 -4.63 12.33
N GLN A 393 14.04 -4.31 11.33
CA GLN A 393 14.19 -3.06 10.57
C GLN A 393 12.92 -2.22 10.48
N ARG A 394 11.75 -2.84 10.31
CA ARG A 394 10.50 -2.09 10.05
C ARG A 394 9.82 -1.64 11.33
N LEU A 395 9.47 -2.57 12.21
CA LEU A 395 8.79 -2.26 13.47
C LEU A 395 9.61 -1.33 14.39
N PRO A 396 10.94 -1.50 14.53
CA PRO A 396 11.74 -0.62 15.39
C PRO A 396 12.13 0.71 14.74
N ASN A 397 11.73 0.99 13.49
CA ASN A 397 12.15 2.19 12.79
C ASN A 397 11.50 3.46 13.39
N PRO A 398 12.29 4.37 14.02
CA PRO A 398 11.75 5.53 14.72
C PRO A 398 11.16 6.59 13.79
N PHE A 399 11.48 6.55 12.50
CA PHE A 399 10.97 7.50 11.51
C PHE A 399 9.58 7.11 10.97
N ILE A 400 9.12 5.88 11.21
CA ILE A 400 7.80 5.44 10.77
C ILE A 400 6.76 5.90 11.80
N PRO A 401 5.83 6.80 11.43
CA PRO A 401 4.90 7.43 12.36
C PRO A 401 3.68 6.54 12.66
N ASP A 402 3.90 5.24 12.82
CA ASP A 402 2.84 4.30 13.16
C ASP A 402 2.53 4.36 14.65
N THR A 403 1.26 4.61 14.95
CA THR A 403 0.75 4.60 16.32
C THR A 403 -0.10 3.36 16.58
N PRO A 404 -0.06 2.78 17.79
CA PRO A 404 -0.93 1.66 18.16
C PRO A 404 -2.40 1.98 17.88
N GLN A 405 -2.84 3.20 18.20
CA GLN A 405 -4.22 3.66 18.05
C GLN A 405 -4.68 3.62 16.58
N ARG A 406 -3.82 4.03 15.65
CA ARG A 406 -4.13 3.98 14.22
C ARG A 406 -4.22 2.53 13.71
N ILE A 407 -3.31 1.68 14.13
CA ILE A 407 -3.27 0.28 13.71
C ILE A 407 -4.45 -0.51 14.28
N ALA A 408 -4.89 -0.19 15.51
CA ALA A 408 -6.02 -0.85 16.16
C ALA A 408 -7.40 -0.54 15.56
N THR A 409 -7.49 0.42 14.63
CA THR A 409 -8.75 0.70 13.90
C THR A 409 -9.23 -0.55 13.18
N ASP A 410 -10.56 -0.81 13.23
CA ASP A 410 -11.22 -1.93 12.53
C ASP A 410 -10.66 -3.33 12.88
N THR A 411 -10.18 -3.56 14.10
CA THR A 411 -9.57 -4.83 14.49
C THR A 411 -10.54 -6.00 14.40
N SER A 412 -11.84 -5.79 14.66
CA SER A 412 -12.87 -6.84 14.51
C SER A 412 -12.94 -7.40 13.08
N GLN A 413 -12.57 -6.59 12.08
CA GLN A 413 -12.54 -6.98 10.67
C GLN A 413 -11.20 -7.61 10.25
N LYS A 414 -10.23 -7.65 11.15
CA LYS A 414 -8.84 -8.01 10.85
C LYS A 414 -8.39 -9.31 11.54
N VAL A 415 -8.85 -9.55 12.76
CA VAL A 415 -8.38 -10.69 13.57
C VAL A 415 -8.62 -12.05 12.91
N GLY A 416 -9.71 -12.19 12.15
CA GLY A 416 -10.03 -13.42 11.43
C GLY A 416 -8.97 -13.80 10.40
N ILE A 417 -8.53 -12.84 9.57
CA ILE A 417 -7.50 -13.11 8.57
C ILE A 417 -6.09 -13.10 9.18
N ARG A 418 -5.85 -12.29 10.19
CA ARG A 418 -4.51 -12.11 10.78
C ARG A 418 -4.13 -13.21 11.77
N PHE A 419 -5.09 -13.77 12.50
CA PHE A 419 -4.87 -14.84 13.47
C PHE A 419 -5.68 -16.09 13.18
N GLY A 420 -6.94 -15.91 12.76
CA GLY A 420 -7.85 -17.03 12.49
C GLY A 420 -7.37 -17.98 11.40
N GLU A 421 -6.68 -17.47 10.37
CA GLU A 421 -6.12 -18.30 9.31
C GLU A 421 -5.02 -19.24 9.86
N THR A 422 -4.15 -18.74 10.74
CA THR A 422 -3.15 -19.57 11.43
C THR A 422 -3.84 -20.61 12.32
N ILE A 423 -4.85 -20.21 13.10
CA ILE A 423 -5.62 -21.13 13.95
C ILE A 423 -6.24 -22.26 13.11
N LYS A 424 -6.88 -21.94 11.99
CA LYS A 424 -7.46 -22.93 11.05
C LYS A 424 -6.40 -23.89 10.50
N SER A 425 -5.22 -23.38 10.19
CA SER A 425 -4.12 -24.21 9.72
C SER A 425 -3.67 -25.21 10.78
N TYR A 426 -3.63 -24.81 12.06
CA TYR A 426 -3.35 -25.73 13.17
C TYR A 426 -4.47 -26.78 13.34
N MET A 427 -5.74 -26.39 13.17
CA MET A 427 -6.88 -27.32 13.29
C MET A 427 -6.88 -28.41 12.21
N THR A 428 -6.31 -28.14 11.05
CA THR A 428 -6.24 -29.07 9.92
C THR A 428 -4.92 -29.79 9.80
N SER A 429 -3.96 -29.49 10.67
CA SER A 429 -2.63 -30.11 10.67
C SER A 429 -2.66 -31.48 11.35
N ASP A 430 -1.93 -32.43 10.78
CA ASP A 430 -1.72 -33.76 11.38
C ASP A 430 -0.70 -33.75 12.52
N THR A 431 0.10 -32.68 12.63
CA THR A 431 1.24 -32.62 13.55
C THR A 431 1.19 -31.46 14.54
N LEU A 432 0.32 -30.48 14.33
CA LEU A 432 0.18 -29.31 15.18
C LEU A 432 -1.21 -29.28 15.82
N ASN A 433 -1.28 -28.72 17.03
CA ASN A 433 -2.53 -28.61 17.77
C ASN A 433 -2.79 -27.15 18.14
N PRO A 434 -3.97 -26.60 17.89
CA PRO A 434 -4.34 -25.25 18.35
C PRO A 434 -4.09 -25.02 19.84
N ALA A 435 -4.21 -26.06 20.68
CA ALA A 435 -3.93 -25.98 22.12
C ALA A 435 -2.49 -25.58 22.46
N ASP A 436 -1.54 -25.78 21.53
CA ASP A 436 -0.13 -25.42 21.73
C ASP A 436 0.11 -23.92 21.49
N LEU A 437 -0.81 -23.21 20.85
CA LEU A 437 -0.73 -21.77 20.67
C LEU A 437 -0.80 -21.05 22.02
N THR A 438 0.06 -20.07 22.22
CA THR A 438 0.12 -19.28 23.46
C THR A 438 0.03 -17.78 23.18
N ALA A 439 0.81 -17.29 22.23
CA ALA A 439 0.90 -15.86 21.95
C ALA A 439 -0.29 -15.34 21.11
N ILE A 440 -0.80 -16.15 20.16
CA ILE A 440 -2.02 -15.79 19.41
C ILE A 440 -3.23 -15.70 20.35
N PRO A 441 -3.54 -16.70 21.20
CA PRO A 441 -4.60 -16.57 22.20
C PRO A 441 -4.42 -15.36 23.12
N LEU A 442 -3.21 -15.08 23.56
CA LEU A 442 -2.90 -13.92 24.37
C LEU A 442 -3.16 -12.59 23.60
N ALA A 443 -2.82 -12.53 22.32
CA ALA A 443 -3.12 -11.35 21.49
C ALA A 443 -4.64 -11.13 21.34
N LEU A 444 -5.43 -12.20 21.19
CA LEU A 444 -6.89 -12.14 21.15
C LEU A 444 -7.48 -11.72 22.51
N ALA A 445 -6.94 -12.25 23.61
CA ALA A 445 -7.34 -11.84 24.95
C ALA A 445 -7.02 -10.36 25.22
N GLY A 446 -5.85 -9.88 24.79
CA GLY A 446 -5.48 -8.47 24.84
C GLY A 446 -6.46 -7.58 24.08
N TRP A 447 -6.91 -8.01 22.90
CA TRP A 447 -7.92 -7.27 22.15
C TRP A 447 -9.27 -7.19 22.91
N ILE A 448 -9.72 -8.27 23.51
CA ILE A 448 -10.95 -8.27 24.35
C ILE A 448 -10.76 -7.32 25.54
N ARG A 449 -9.61 -7.38 26.22
CA ARG A 449 -9.27 -6.45 27.33
C ARG A 449 -9.27 -4.99 26.86
N TYR A 450 -8.74 -4.71 25.67
CA TYR A 450 -8.71 -3.39 25.07
C TYR A 450 -10.11 -2.81 24.82
N LEU A 451 -11.07 -3.65 24.39
CA LEU A 451 -12.45 -3.24 24.10
C LEU A 451 -13.20 -2.72 25.32
N ILE A 452 -12.75 -3.03 26.54
CA ILE A 452 -13.36 -2.53 27.79
C ILE A 452 -13.22 -1.02 27.93
N GLY A 453 -12.21 -0.41 27.28
CA GLY A 453 -12.04 1.03 27.20
C GLY A 453 -11.45 1.68 28.45
N VAL A 454 -10.69 0.92 29.23
CA VAL A 454 -9.90 1.44 30.36
C VAL A 454 -8.46 0.92 30.26
N ASP A 455 -7.50 1.76 30.62
CA ASP A 455 -6.09 1.39 30.71
C ASP A 455 -5.77 0.56 31.97
N ASP A 456 -4.52 0.19 32.16
CA ASP A 456 -4.10 -0.61 33.30
C ASP A 456 -4.11 0.16 34.64
N ASN A 457 -4.27 1.47 34.60
CA ASN A 457 -4.48 2.30 35.79
C ASN A 457 -5.99 2.51 36.11
N GLY A 458 -6.87 1.92 35.29
CA GLY A 458 -8.32 2.10 35.42
C GLY A 458 -8.84 3.42 34.86
N ALA A 459 -7.99 4.20 34.18
CA ALA A 459 -8.42 5.44 33.54
C ALA A 459 -9.13 5.15 32.19
N PRO A 460 -10.14 5.96 31.84
CA PRO A 460 -10.81 5.82 30.56
C PRO A 460 -9.81 5.95 29.39
N MET A 461 -9.88 5.02 28.45
CA MET A 461 -9.05 4.96 27.26
C MET A 461 -9.94 5.07 26.00
N ASN A 462 -9.51 5.85 25.02
CA ASN A 462 -10.18 5.90 23.73
C ASN A 462 -9.91 4.61 22.95
N VAL A 463 -10.96 3.84 22.71
CA VAL A 463 -10.92 2.69 21.79
C VAL A 463 -11.04 3.20 20.36
N SER A 464 -10.16 2.73 19.48
CA SER A 464 -10.14 3.13 18.07
C SER A 464 -11.44 2.73 17.35
N PRO A 465 -11.85 3.47 16.31
CA PRO A 465 -13.07 3.16 15.58
C PRO A 465 -13.10 1.72 15.06
N ASP A 466 -14.25 1.09 15.22
CA ASP A 466 -14.48 -0.28 14.76
C ASP A 466 -15.99 -0.47 14.46
N PRO A 467 -16.39 -1.08 13.33
CA PRO A 467 -17.80 -1.29 12.99
C PRO A 467 -18.58 -2.07 14.02
N MET A 468 -17.93 -2.96 14.77
CA MET A 468 -18.55 -3.80 15.80
C MET A 468 -18.40 -3.24 17.23
N LEU A 469 -17.77 -2.09 17.41
CA LEU A 469 -17.39 -1.57 18.73
C LEU A 469 -18.58 -1.50 19.69
N ALA A 470 -19.68 -0.91 19.27
CA ALA A 470 -20.85 -0.76 20.12
C ALA A 470 -21.44 -2.12 20.55
N THR A 471 -21.49 -3.08 19.64
CA THR A 471 -21.98 -4.44 19.91
C THR A 471 -21.06 -5.18 20.88
N LEU A 472 -19.75 -5.09 20.65
CA LEU A 472 -18.75 -5.77 21.48
C LEU A 472 -18.69 -5.16 22.89
N GLN A 473 -18.73 -3.85 23.02
CA GLN A 473 -18.78 -3.18 24.32
C GLN A 473 -20.07 -3.47 25.09
N ALA A 474 -21.20 -3.58 24.38
CA ALA A 474 -22.46 -3.98 25.02
C ALA A 474 -22.38 -5.41 25.58
N ALA A 475 -21.75 -6.35 24.87
CA ALA A 475 -21.52 -7.72 25.36
C ALA A 475 -20.59 -7.75 26.59
N LEU A 476 -19.63 -6.84 26.68
CA LEU A 476 -18.68 -6.70 27.79
C LEU A 476 -19.17 -5.78 28.91
N ALA A 477 -20.43 -5.33 28.86
CA ALA A 477 -20.97 -4.42 29.88
C ALA A 477 -20.86 -5.01 31.29
N GLY A 478 -20.28 -4.24 32.24
CA GLY A 478 -20.06 -4.65 33.62
C GLY A 478 -18.78 -5.46 33.87
N VAL A 479 -17.98 -5.73 32.82
CA VAL A 479 -16.62 -6.25 33.01
C VAL A 479 -15.76 -5.14 33.60
N THR A 480 -15.03 -5.44 34.68
CA THR A 480 -14.33 -4.45 35.49
C THR A 480 -12.90 -4.87 35.76
N LEU A 481 -11.94 -3.97 35.55
CA LEU A 481 -10.55 -4.16 35.94
C LEU A 481 -10.45 -4.39 37.47
N GLY A 482 -9.59 -5.31 37.87
CA GLY A 482 -9.47 -5.75 39.26
C GLY A 482 -10.51 -6.81 39.69
N GLN A 483 -11.42 -7.19 38.80
CA GLN A 483 -12.45 -8.20 39.04
C GLN A 483 -12.46 -9.26 37.92
N PRO A 484 -11.51 -10.22 37.90
CA PRO A 484 -11.38 -11.21 36.84
C PRO A 484 -12.66 -11.95 36.51
N ASP A 485 -13.43 -12.35 37.53
CA ASP A 485 -14.67 -13.13 37.35
C ASP A 485 -15.85 -12.29 36.80
N SER A 486 -15.69 -10.96 36.69
CA SER A 486 -16.71 -10.10 36.06
C SER A 486 -16.94 -10.41 34.58
N VAL A 487 -16.05 -11.17 33.95
CA VAL A 487 -16.13 -11.59 32.55
C VAL A 487 -16.90 -12.89 32.34
N ASP A 488 -17.23 -13.61 33.43
CA ASP A 488 -17.93 -14.90 33.35
C ASP A 488 -19.29 -14.77 32.66
N GLY A 489 -19.55 -15.65 31.70
CA GLY A 489 -20.78 -15.66 30.90
C GLY A 489 -20.91 -14.54 29.87
N LYS A 490 -19.88 -13.68 29.71
CA LYS A 490 -19.93 -12.52 28.78
C LYS A 490 -19.16 -12.74 27.48
N LEU A 491 -18.28 -13.73 27.42
CA LEU A 491 -17.42 -13.98 26.27
C LEU A 491 -18.02 -14.94 25.24
N GLU A 492 -19.05 -15.70 25.58
CA GLU A 492 -19.59 -16.78 24.73
C GLU A 492 -19.97 -16.28 23.33
N GLY A 493 -20.72 -15.19 23.24
CA GLY A 493 -21.15 -14.60 21.98
C GLY A 493 -19.99 -14.00 21.16
N ILE A 494 -18.91 -13.60 21.81
CA ILE A 494 -17.71 -13.08 21.15
C ILE A 494 -16.85 -14.24 20.64
N LEU A 495 -16.44 -15.15 21.53
CA LEU A 495 -15.52 -16.25 21.22
C LEU A 495 -16.11 -17.28 20.25
N GLY A 496 -17.42 -17.43 20.22
CA GLY A 496 -18.14 -18.28 19.27
C GLY A 496 -18.32 -17.66 17.90
N ASN A 497 -18.03 -16.37 17.73
CA ASN A 497 -18.36 -15.64 16.50
C ASN A 497 -17.29 -15.85 15.40
N ALA A 498 -17.57 -16.79 14.50
CA ALA A 498 -16.71 -17.09 13.36
C ALA A 498 -16.57 -15.93 12.37
N SER A 499 -17.50 -14.97 12.35
CA SER A 499 -17.37 -13.79 11.47
C SER A 499 -16.28 -12.83 11.95
N ILE A 500 -15.93 -12.86 13.24
CA ILE A 500 -14.84 -12.09 13.83
C ILE A 500 -13.51 -12.83 13.65
N PHE A 501 -13.44 -14.08 14.14
CA PHE A 501 -12.18 -14.82 14.22
C PHE A 501 -11.90 -15.73 13.02
N GLY A 502 -12.80 -15.78 12.04
CA GLY A 502 -12.70 -16.71 10.91
C GLY A 502 -13.05 -18.16 11.28
N VAL A 503 -13.16 -18.46 12.56
CA VAL A 503 -13.55 -19.76 13.15
C VAL A 503 -14.09 -19.51 14.56
N SER A 504 -15.00 -20.36 15.04
CA SER A 504 -15.38 -20.33 16.46
C SER A 504 -14.20 -20.78 17.32
N LEU A 505 -13.81 -19.99 18.31
CA LEU A 505 -12.74 -20.37 19.22
C LEU A 505 -13.10 -21.56 20.12
N TYR A 506 -14.39 -21.85 20.30
CA TYR A 506 -14.83 -23.09 20.92
C TYR A 506 -14.53 -24.31 20.04
N THR A 507 -14.83 -24.21 18.75
CA THR A 507 -14.50 -25.28 17.79
C THR A 507 -12.98 -25.49 17.68
N ALA A 508 -12.20 -24.40 17.79
CA ALA A 508 -10.74 -24.46 17.79
C ALA A 508 -10.13 -24.97 19.11
N GLY A 509 -10.93 -25.14 20.17
CA GLY A 509 -10.44 -25.55 21.49
C GLY A 509 -9.62 -24.47 22.21
N LEU A 510 -9.80 -23.19 21.85
CA LEU A 510 -9.05 -22.05 22.40
C LEU A 510 -9.87 -21.15 23.32
N ALA A 511 -11.19 -21.32 23.38
CA ALA A 511 -12.08 -20.43 24.13
C ALA A 511 -11.71 -20.36 25.63
N ASP A 512 -11.44 -21.50 26.26
CA ASP A 512 -11.07 -21.55 27.68
C ASP A 512 -9.72 -20.85 27.93
N LYS A 513 -8.75 -21.06 27.04
CA LYS A 513 -7.42 -20.42 27.14
C LYS A 513 -7.54 -18.89 27.00
N VAL A 514 -8.26 -18.41 25.99
CA VAL A 514 -8.49 -16.97 25.81
C VAL A 514 -9.25 -16.39 26.99
N THR A 515 -10.23 -17.09 27.53
CA THR A 515 -10.97 -16.66 28.74
C THR A 515 -10.04 -16.56 29.95
N ALA A 516 -9.16 -17.53 30.15
CA ALA A 516 -8.18 -17.52 31.23
C ALA A 516 -7.21 -16.33 31.09
N ASP A 517 -6.68 -16.10 29.87
CA ASP A 517 -5.80 -14.97 29.59
C ASP A 517 -6.52 -13.62 29.81
N VAL A 518 -7.81 -13.49 29.43
CA VAL A 518 -8.59 -12.28 29.71
C VAL A 518 -8.73 -12.06 31.22
N LYS A 519 -8.98 -13.11 32.00
CA LYS A 519 -9.06 -13.03 33.45
C LYS A 519 -7.73 -12.57 34.08
N GLU A 520 -6.60 -13.11 33.59
CA GLU A 520 -5.27 -12.64 34.04
C GLU A 520 -5.07 -11.16 33.73
N LEU A 521 -5.40 -10.72 32.52
CA LEU A 521 -5.29 -9.31 32.13
C LEU A 521 -6.26 -8.39 32.92
N LEU A 522 -7.36 -8.91 33.43
CA LEU A 522 -8.29 -8.19 34.28
C LEU A 522 -7.86 -8.13 35.74
N ALA A 523 -7.03 -9.05 36.19
CA ALA A 523 -6.52 -9.03 37.58
C ALA A 523 -5.69 -7.76 37.88
N GLY A 524 -5.18 -7.13 36.84
CA GLY A 524 -4.33 -5.95 36.94
C GLY A 524 -2.84 -6.32 37.06
N PRO A 525 -1.96 -5.33 36.97
CA PRO A 525 -0.52 -5.52 37.11
C PRO A 525 -0.11 -5.93 38.51
#